data_a43a0e0aaf79e2bc6c04c4d97e0fb4f1
#
_entry.id   a43a0e0aaf79e2bc6c04c4d97e0fb4f1
#
_cell.length_a   1.000
_cell.length_b   1.000
_cell.length_c   1.000
_cell.angle_alpha   90.00
_cell.angle_beta   90.00
_cell.angle_gamma   90.00
#
_symmetry.space_group_name_H-M   'P 1'
#
loop_
_entity.id
_entity.type
_entity.pdbx_description
1 polymer ?
#
loop_
_entity_poly.entity_id
_entity_poly.type
_entity_poly.pdbx_seq_one_letter_code
_entity_poly.pdbx_strand_id
1 'polypeptide(L)'
;MGVLVTRLKIFTVASLLIMIISGTITAEVNRDCLLARSSLINPTGGGRKAVIFGTFAESEHGLQNALVLAESIRTFAGKYQDAPVWVYVSQYTPEISDGLKARFAELGVKIKNSRTPEDAMGFYYSSKVFASALAEKEAEGLGRILVWMDNDTVILSEPSEFILSSGIDFGYKPVMHKLIASSYTEPPDAFWARIYEMLGVAESSLFPMMTVTDSIEIRPYFNAGVLIVRPEREILRKWAEYYPILYRDEYFQNLAESDNRIKIFLHQVALVGAVLNNVEEKEMSELSDSVNYPIFFKEMFGADHEYDDLNGVVTLRYDYYFRNPAPDWQKKLRGPEEIISWLSDKLGQ
;
A
#
# COMPACT_ATOMS: atom_id res chain seq x y z
N MET A 1 26.39 31.67 -26.02
CA MET A 1 26.13 30.23 -26.19
C MET A 1 26.66 29.56 -24.93
N GLY A 2 25.81 29.30 -23.99
CA GLY A 2 26.10 28.63 -22.72
C GLY A 2 25.00 27.63 -22.44
N VAL A 3 25.34 26.35 -22.52
CA VAL A 3 24.42 25.22 -22.29
C VAL A 3 24.26 25.08 -20.81
N LEU A 4 23.05 25.29 -20.32
CA LEU A 4 22.66 25.04 -18.93
C LEU A 4 22.40 23.54 -18.76
N VAL A 5 23.35 22.82 -18.17
CA VAL A 5 23.20 21.42 -17.80
C VAL A 5 22.52 21.35 -16.44
N THR A 6 21.23 21.07 -16.44
CA THR A 6 20.48 20.79 -15.22
C THR A 6 20.86 19.40 -14.71
N ARG A 7 21.61 19.36 -13.62
CA ARG A 7 21.98 18.11 -12.93
C ARG A 7 20.77 17.57 -12.17
N LEU A 8 20.17 16.53 -12.72
CA LEU A 8 19.23 15.68 -12.00
C LEU A 8 20.00 14.90 -10.93
N LYS A 9 19.79 15.23 -9.66
CA LYS A 9 20.38 14.45 -8.55
C LYS A 9 19.58 13.17 -8.39
N ILE A 10 20.11 12.08 -8.92
CA ILE A 10 19.63 10.73 -8.66
C ILE A 10 20.08 10.36 -7.25
N PHE A 11 19.13 10.22 -6.33
CA PHE A 11 19.41 9.66 -5.00
C PHE A 11 19.60 8.15 -5.12
N THR A 12 20.83 7.74 -4.95
CA THR A 12 21.22 6.33 -4.83
C THR A 12 20.80 5.86 -3.44
N VAL A 13 19.92 4.89 -3.36
CA VAL A 13 19.62 4.14 -2.13
C VAL A 13 20.78 3.15 -1.93
N ALA A 14 21.75 3.54 -1.14
CA ALA A 14 22.76 2.64 -0.63
C ALA A 14 22.94 2.90 0.87
N SER A 15 22.59 1.88 1.65
CA SER A 15 23.09 1.49 2.96
C SER A 15 23.79 2.55 3.80
N LEU A 16 23.28 2.88 4.98
CA LEU A 16 24.12 3.28 6.09
C LEU A 16 23.70 2.66 7.42
N LEU A 17 24.69 2.19 8.08
CA LEU A 17 24.81 1.34 9.26
C LEU A 17 24.72 2.17 10.55
N ILE A 18 24.01 1.63 11.56
CA ILE A 18 24.19 1.69 13.02
C ILE A 18 24.46 3.04 13.72
N MET A 19 23.59 3.37 14.70
CA MET A 19 24.02 3.65 16.08
C MET A 19 22.87 3.42 17.07
N ILE A 20 23.19 2.63 18.11
CA ILE A 20 22.39 2.30 19.29
C ILE A 20 22.62 3.40 20.32
N ILE A 21 21.59 3.94 20.93
CA ILE A 21 21.64 4.45 22.31
C ILE A 21 20.32 4.14 22.99
N SER A 22 20.44 3.45 24.13
CA SER A 22 19.42 3.05 25.07
C SER A 22 18.91 4.23 25.91
N GLY A 23 17.60 4.28 26.13
CA GLY A 23 16.99 5.17 27.12
C GLY A 23 15.62 4.69 27.51
N THR A 24 15.51 4.02 28.65
CA THR A 24 14.28 3.60 29.31
C THR A 24 13.54 4.79 29.90
N ILE A 25 12.29 5.00 29.52
CA ILE A 25 11.32 5.77 30.31
C ILE A 25 9.98 5.02 30.29
N THR A 26 9.57 4.60 31.48
CA THR A 26 8.28 3.96 31.78
C THR A 26 7.17 5.01 31.81
N ALA A 27 6.14 4.84 31.03
CA ALA A 27 4.86 5.53 31.21
C ALA A 27 3.78 4.48 31.49
N GLU A 28 3.19 4.51 32.68
CA GLU A 28 1.99 3.77 33.03
C GLU A 28 0.80 4.36 32.26
N VAL A 29 0.31 3.65 31.27
CA VAL A 29 -0.95 3.95 30.58
C VAL A 29 -2.06 3.09 31.17
N ASN A 30 -3.12 3.77 31.53
CA ASN A 30 -4.32 3.34 32.24
C ASN A 30 -4.90 2.03 31.64
N ARG A 31 -4.64 0.90 32.33
CA ARG A 31 -5.04 -0.48 31.94
C ARG A 31 -6.55 -0.71 31.99
N ASP A 32 -7.31 0.13 32.67
CA ASP A 32 -8.71 -0.15 33.00
C ASP A 32 -9.69 0.18 31.87
N CYS A 33 -9.30 0.96 30.87
CA CYS A 33 -10.18 1.30 29.74
C CYS A 33 -10.19 0.24 28.62
N LEU A 34 -9.13 -0.57 28.51
CA LEU A 34 -9.00 -1.60 27.46
C LEU A 34 -9.64 -2.96 27.86
N LEU A 35 -9.72 -3.24 29.16
CA LEU A 35 -10.28 -4.52 29.64
C LEU A 35 -11.82 -4.56 29.68
N ALA A 36 -12.49 -3.42 29.65
CA ALA A 36 -13.96 -3.36 29.68
C ALA A 36 -14.63 -3.65 28.32
N ARG A 37 -13.87 -3.72 27.21
CA ARG A 37 -14.42 -3.97 25.85
C ARG A 37 -14.33 -5.41 25.37
N SER A 38 -13.63 -6.31 26.08
CA SER A 38 -13.44 -7.69 25.64
C SER A 38 -14.61 -8.64 25.90
N SER A 39 -15.71 -8.21 26.52
CA SER A 39 -16.79 -9.09 26.99
C SER A 39 -18.06 -9.11 26.11
N LEU A 40 -18.03 -8.55 24.89
CA LEU A 40 -19.19 -8.60 23.97
C LEU A 40 -18.85 -9.30 22.64
N ILE A 41 -18.11 -10.41 22.69
CA ILE A 41 -17.98 -11.30 21.55
C ILE A 41 -19.02 -12.42 21.73
N ASN A 42 -20.15 -12.32 21.05
CA ASN A 42 -21.09 -13.42 20.90
C ASN A 42 -20.49 -14.48 19.94
N PRO A 43 -20.18 -15.70 20.37
CA PRO A 43 -19.63 -16.73 19.52
C PRO A 43 -20.73 -17.67 18.99
N THR A 44 -21.70 -17.15 18.25
CA THR A 44 -22.61 -18.01 17.47
C THR A 44 -23.23 -17.21 16.33
N GLY A 45 -22.63 -17.28 15.17
CA GLY A 45 -23.21 -16.74 13.94
C GLY A 45 -22.13 -16.62 12.85
N GLY A 46 -21.87 -17.69 12.11
CA GLY A 46 -20.86 -17.74 11.05
C GLY A 46 -21.20 -16.91 9.80
N GLY A 47 -21.48 -15.62 9.96
CA GLY A 47 -21.61 -14.70 8.85
C GLY A 47 -20.23 -14.22 8.36
N ARG A 48 -20.07 -14.07 7.04
CA ARG A 48 -18.87 -13.45 6.43
C ARG A 48 -18.64 -12.06 7.05
N LYS A 49 -17.38 -11.75 7.39
CA LYS A 49 -16.98 -10.42 7.83
C LYS A 49 -17.20 -9.41 6.71
N ALA A 50 -17.58 -8.18 7.05
CA ALA A 50 -17.75 -7.14 6.03
C ALA A 50 -16.43 -6.82 5.32
N VAL A 51 -15.36 -6.62 6.11
CA VAL A 51 -14.01 -6.26 5.65
C VAL A 51 -12.98 -7.11 6.37
N ILE A 52 -11.89 -7.43 5.67
CA ILE A 52 -10.62 -7.93 6.21
C ILE A 52 -9.54 -6.97 5.72
N PHE A 53 -8.70 -6.48 6.62
CA PHE A 53 -7.51 -5.69 6.28
C PHE A 53 -6.30 -6.61 6.17
N GLY A 54 -5.54 -6.46 5.08
CA GLY A 54 -4.31 -7.20 4.82
C GLY A 54 -3.15 -6.26 4.50
N THR A 55 -1.96 -6.58 5.00
CA THR A 55 -0.72 -5.88 4.67
C THR A 55 0.46 -6.85 4.66
N PHE A 56 1.58 -6.41 4.11
CA PHE A 56 2.82 -7.17 4.08
C PHE A 56 3.96 -6.40 4.75
N ALA A 57 4.79 -7.12 5.52
CA ALA A 57 5.96 -6.56 6.19
C ALA A 57 7.18 -7.48 6.03
N GLU A 58 8.27 -6.98 5.43
CA GLU A 58 9.48 -7.78 5.14
C GLU A 58 10.68 -7.40 6.01
N SER A 59 10.60 -6.29 6.74
CA SER A 59 11.68 -5.79 7.59
C SER A 59 11.18 -5.42 8.97
N GLU A 60 12.06 -5.22 9.92
CA GLU A 60 11.70 -4.73 11.25
C GLU A 60 10.94 -3.40 11.17
N HIS A 61 11.42 -2.46 10.33
CA HIS A 61 10.71 -1.20 10.10
C HIS A 61 9.33 -1.42 9.47
N GLY A 62 9.20 -2.32 8.51
CA GLY A 62 7.90 -2.69 7.93
C GLY A 62 6.95 -3.29 8.96
N LEU A 63 7.46 -4.07 9.93
CA LEU A 63 6.67 -4.61 11.03
C LEU A 63 6.20 -3.51 11.99
N GLN A 64 7.04 -2.52 12.28
CA GLN A 64 6.63 -1.34 13.07
C GLN A 64 5.56 -0.54 12.35
N ASN A 65 5.72 -0.28 11.05
CA ASN A 65 4.70 0.37 10.23
C ASN A 65 3.37 -0.41 10.25
N ALA A 66 3.42 -1.73 10.07
CA ALA A 66 2.22 -2.57 10.12
C ALA A 66 1.53 -2.52 11.49
N LEU A 67 2.30 -2.35 12.58
CA LEU A 67 1.75 -2.14 13.91
C LEU A 67 1.02 -0.80 14.00
N VAL A 68 1.63 0.28 13.50
CA VAL A 68 1.02 1.62 13.47
C VAL A 68 -0.25 1.62 12.60
N LEU A 69 -0.24 0.94 11.44
CA LEU A 69 -1.44 0.71 10.63
C LEU A 69 -2.52 0.00 11.45
N ALA A 70 -2.19 -1.08 12.15
CA ALA A 70 -3.16 -1.81 12.97
C ALA A 70 -3.73 -0.94 14.11
N GLU A 71 -2.89 -0.15 14.79
CA GLU A 71 -3.32 0.80 15.82
C GLU A 71 -4.28 1.85 15.23
N SER A 72 -3.99 2.39 14.04
CA SER A 72 -4.86 3.35 13.37
C SER A 72 -6.24 2.76 13.03
N ILE A 73 -6.27 1.51 12.56
CA ILE A 73 -7.53 0.79 12.31
C ILE A 73 -8.34 0.68 13.61
N ARG A 74 -7.72 0.29 14.73
CA ARG A 74 -8.40 0.17 16.03
C ARG A 74 -8.90 1.50 16.57
N THR A 75 -8.22 2.60 16.21
CA THR A 75 -8.54 3.94 16.71
C THR A 75 -9.58 4.65 15.84
N PHE A 76 -9.41 4.64 14.52
CA PHE A 76 -10.11 5.55 13.62
C PHE A 76 -11.05 4.89 12.61
N ALA A 77 -11.00 3.55 12.43
CA ALA A 77 -11.81 2.92 11.39
C ALA A 77 -13.31 2.82 11.72
N GLY A 78 -13.80 3.50 12.77
CA GLY A 78 -15.20 3.56 13.12
C GLY A 78 -15.82 2.17 13.30
N LYS A 79 -16.89 1.86 12.59
CA LYS A 79 -17.57 0.53 12.68
C LYS A 79 -16.70 -0.65 12.19
N TYR A 80 -15.58 -0.39 11.55
CA TYR A 80 -14.64 -1.42 11.10
C TYR A 80 -13.45 -1.60 12.05
N GLN A 81 -13.40 -0.89 13.17
CA GLN A 81 -12.30 -0.99 14.15
C GLN A 81 -12.04 -2.41 14.65
N ASP A 82 -13.06 -3.27 14.70
CA ASP A 82 -12.94 -4.67 15.12
C ASP A 82 -12.78 -5.66 13.94
N ALA A 83 -12.57 -5.14 12.73
CA ALA A 83 -12.34 -5.99 11.56
C ALA A 83 -11.04 -6.79 11.72
N PRO A 84 -10.96 -8.02 11.16
CA PRO A 84 -9.71 -8.78 11.13
C PRO A 84 -8.59 -7.98 10.44
N VAL A 85 -7.41 -7.98 11.05
CA VAL A 85 -6.18 -7.41 10.48
C VAL A 85 -5.17 -8.54 10.34
N TRP A 86 -4.65 -8.72 9.14
CA TRP A 86 -3.68 -9.76 8.80
C TRP A 86 -2.37 -9.10 8.33
N VAL A 87 -1.28 -9.41 9.00
CA VAL A 87 0.07 -9.00 8.61
C VAL A 87 0.80 -10.21 8.04
N TYR A 88 1.11 -10.16 6.76
CA TYR A 88 1.87 -11.20 6.10
C TYR A 88 3.36 -10.91 6.19
N VAL A 89 4.14 -11.96 6.40
CA VAL A 89 5.60 -11.96 6.40
C VAL A 89 6.11 -13.05 5.45
N SER A 90 7.30 -12.88 4.90
CA SER A 90 7.91 -13.90 4.04
C SER A 90 8.99 -14.70 4.80
N GLN A 91 9.53 -15.72 4.15
CA GLN A 91 10.69 -16.45 4.66
C GLN A 91 11.96 -15.60 4.77
N TYR A 92 11.94 -14.38 4.22
CA TYR A 92 13.06 -13.43 4.27
C TYR A 92 12.87 -12.37 5.36
N THR A 93 11.70 -12.35 6.01
CA THR A 93 11.43 -11.42 7.12
C THR A 93 12.27 -11.83 8.34
N PRO A 94 12.96 -10.90 9.00
CA PRO A 94 13.68 -11.18 10.24
C PRO A 94 12.78 -11.79 11.32
N GLU A 95 13.38 -12.48 12.29
CA GLU A 95 12.62 -13.01 13.42
C GLU A 95 11.93 -11.88 14.18
N ILE A 96 10.62 -12.04 14.38
CA ILE A 96 9.79 -11.06 15.06
C ILE A 96 10.01 -11.21 16.56
N SER A 97 10.39 -10.12 17.23
CA SER A 97 10.59 -10.12 18.68
C SER A 97 9.31 -10.47 19.44
N ASP A 98 9.44 -11.09 20.60
CA ASP A 98 8.30 -11.46 21.43
C ASP A 98 7.49 -10.23 21.89
N GLY A 99 8.17 -9.10 22.13
CA GLY A 99 7.50 -7.83 22.44
C GLY A 99 6.59 -7.36 21.31
N LEU A 100 7.06 -7.43 20.07
CA LEU A 100 6.27 -7.04 18.90
C LEU A 100 5.12 -8.03 18.63
N LYS A 101 5.37 -9.34 18.80
CA LYS A 101 4.31 -10.37 18.73
C LYS A 101 3.21 -10.11 19.77
N ALA A 102 3.58 -9.77 21.00
CA ALA A 102 2.63 -9.44 22.06
C ALA A 102 1.77 -8.22 21.70
N ARG A 103 2.39 -7.14 21.18
CA ARG A 103 1.64 -5.95 20.74
C ARG A 103 0.66 -6.26 19.60
N PHE A 104 1.06 -7.04 18.61
CA PHE A 104 0.15 -7.49 17.56
C PHE A 104 -1.02 -8.32 18.14
N ALA A 105 -0.74 -9.21 19.09
CA ALA A 105 -1.75 -10.02 19.75
C ALA A 105 -2.75 -9.16 20.56
N GLU A 106 -2.28 -8.14 21.28
CA GLU A 106 -3.13 -7.16 22.00
C GLU A 106 -4.11 -6.45 21.06
N LEU A 107 -3.69 -6.15 19.84
CA LEU A 107 -4.52 -5.55 18.79
C LEU A 107 -5.39 -6.58 18.03
N GLY A 108 -5.31 -7.87 18.37
CA GLY A 108 -6.02 -8.92 17.66
C GLY A 108 -5.55 -9.12 16.20
N VAL A 109 -4.31 -8.72 15.90
CA VAL A 109 -3.69 -8.90 14.58
C VAL A 109 -3.20 -10.33 14.41
N LYS A 110 -3.41 -10.91 13.23
CA LYS A 110 -2.88 -12.22 12.88
C LYS A 110 -1.64 -12.08 12.00
N ILE A 111 -0.50 -12.53 12.51
CA ILE A 111 0.71 -12.68 11.70
C ILE A 111 0.59 -13.98 10.89
N LYS A 112 0.85 -13.90 9.60
CA LYS A 112 0.70 -15.00 8.65
C LYS A 112 1.94 -15.13 7.78
N ASN A 113 2.36 -16.36 7.50
CA ASN A 113 3.52 -16.62 6.66
C ASN A 113 3.11 -16.78 5.20
N SER A 114 3.81 -16.08 4.32
CA SER A 114 3.75 -16.25 2.87
C SER A 114 5.07 -16.78 2.33
N ARG A 115 5.07 -17.25 1.08
CA ARG A 115 6.28 -17.66 0.38
C ARG A 115 6.47 -16.83 -0.87
N THR A 116 7.68 -16.33 -1.05
CA THR A 116 8.13 -15.62 -2.26
C THR A 116 9.05 -16.53 -3.04
N PRO A 117 8.83 -16.75 -4.35
CA PRO A 117 9.78 -17.46 -5.19
C PRO A 117 11.16 -16.78 -5.17
N GLU A 118 12.21 -17.59 -5.11
CA GLU A 118 13.59 -17.10 -5.00
C GLU A 118 14.00 -16.27 -6.23
N ASP A 119 13.55 -16.69 -7.41
CA ASP A 119 13.80 -15.99 -8.68
C ASP A 119 13.09 -14.62 -8.81
N ALA A 120 12.13 -14.33 -7.92
CA ALA A 120 11.46 -13.03 -7.87
C ALA A 120 12.22 -11.98 -7.04
N MET A 121 13.22 -12.39 -6.24
CA MET A 121 13.90 -11.49 -5.29
C MET A 121 14.80 -10.44 -5.92
N GLY A 122 15.06 -10.52 -7.23
CA GLY A 122 15.75 -9.48 -7.99
C GLY A 122 14.92 -8.18 -8.17
N PHE A 123 13.63 -8.21 -7.88
CA PHE A 123 12.69 -7.10 -8.03
C PHE A 123 12.10 -6.72 -6.68
N TYR A 124 11.98 -5.40 -6.42
CA TYR A 124 11.38 -4.89 -5.19
C TYR A 124 9.89 -5.23 -5.13
N TYR A 125 9.36 -5.35 -3.93
CA TYR A 125 7.94 -5.61 -3.66
C TYR A 125 7.40 -6.96 -4.17
N SER A 126 8.26 -7.86 -4.64
CA SER A 126 7.85 -9.20 -5.09
C SER A 126 7.09 -9.96 -4.00
N SER A 127 7.60 -9.95 -2.78
CA SER A 127 6.97 -10.64 -1.65
C SER A 127 5.55 -10.14 -1.37
N LYS A 128 5.30 -8.84 -1.56
CA LYS A 128 3.97 -8.23 -1.43
C LYS A 128 2.95 -8.83 -2.41
N VAL A 129 3.36 -9.10 -3.65
CA VAL A 129 2.49 -9.71 -4.68
C VAL A 129 2.01 -11.09 -4.25
N PHE A 130 2.94 -11.97 -3.85
CA PHE A 130 2.61 -13.33 -3.45
C PHE A 130 1.86 -13.38 -2.11
N ALA A 131 2.17 -12.48 -1.19
CA ALA A 131 1.46 -12.33 0.08
C ALA A 131 0.00 -11.87 -0.14
N SER A 132 -0.23 -10.93 -1.06
CA SER A 132 -1.57 -10.44 -1.38
C SER A 132 -2.45 -11.53 -2.00
N ALA A 133 -1.88 -12.35 -2.88
CA ALA A 133 -2.56 -13.50 -3.47
C ALA A 133 -2.98 -14.53 -2.42
N LEU A 134 -2.10 -14.81 -1.46
CA LEU A 134 -2.42 -15.70 -0.33
C LEU A 134 -3.52 -15.08 0.55
N ALA A 135 -3.43 -13.77 0.81
CA ALA A 135 -4.43 -13.04 1.59
C ALA A 135 -5.82 -13.14 0.94
N GLU A 136 -5.90 -12.93 -0.37
CA GLU A 136 -7.16 -13.06 -1.10
C GLU A 136 -7.72 -14.48 -1.03
N LYS A 137 -6.88 -15.49 -1.25
CA LYS A 137 -7.29 -16.89 -1.14
C LYS A 137 -7.82 -17.23 0.26
N GLU A 138 -7.14 -16.76 1.31
CA GLU A 138 -7.55 -17.03 2.69
C GLU A 138 -8.78 -16.20 3.12
N ALA A 139 -9.01 -15.05 2.48
CA ALA A 139 -10.18 -14.21 2.74
C ALA A 139 -11.45 -14.76 2.08
N GLU A 140 -11.33 -15.60 1.05
CA GLU A 140 -12.47 -16.21 0.36
C GLU A 140 -13.35 -17.00 1.35
N GLY A 141 -14.65 -16.71 1.33
CA GLY A 141 -15.61 -17.30 2.28
C GLY A 141 -15.60 -16.70 3.69
N LEU A 142 -14.53 -16.01 4.11
CA LEU A 142 -14.41 -15.37 5.42
C LEU A 142 -14.79 -13.89 5.42
N GLY A 143 -14.42 -13.16 4.38
CA GLY A 143 -14.73 -11.75 4.19
C GLY A 143 -15.53 -11.50 2.93
N ARG A 144 -16.26 -10.38 2.88
CA ARG A 144 -16.90 -9.89 1.65
C ARG A 144 -15.93 -9.06 0.82
N ILE A 145 -15.04 -8.34 1.51
CA ILE A 145 -14.05 -7.43 0.97
C ILE A 145 -12.71 -7.72 1.63
N LEU A 146 -11.66 -7.82 0.84
CA LEU A 146 -10.29 -7.72 1.28
C LEU A 146 -9.77 -6.33 0.90
N VAL A 147 -9.29 -5.58 1.89
CA VAL A 147 -8.57 -4.32 1.72
C VAL A 147 -7.09 -4.62 1.89
N TRP A 148 -6.35 -4.62 0.80
CA TRP A 148 -4.90 -4.80 0.79
C TRP A 148 -4.21 -3.46 0.78
N MET A 149 -3.38 -3.17 1.79
CA MET A 149 -2.74 -1.87 1.98
C MET A 149 -1.24 -2.02 2.17
N ASP A 150 -0.48 -1.03 1.72
CA ASP A 150 0.93 -0.89 2.10
C ASP A 150 1.04 -0.59 3.60
N ASN A 151 2.09 -1.09 4.25
CA ASN A 151 2.25 -0.96 5.70
C ASN A 151 2.60 0.47 6.14
N ASP A 152 3.08 1.32 5.24
CA ASP A 152 3.36 2.74 5.43
C ASP A 152 2.12 3.63 5.21
N THR A 153 0.96 3.08 5.52
CA THR A 153 -0.34 3.73 5.46
C THR A 153 -1.01 3.71 6.84
N VAL A 154 -1.79 4.73 7.17
CA VAL A 154 -2.66 4.76 8.35
C VAL A 154 -4.08 5.14 7.98
N ILE A 155 -5.07 4.65 8.74
CA ILE A 155 -6.47 5.06 8.64
C ILE A 155 -6.69 6.22 9.61
N LEU A 156 -7.31 7.30 9.14
CA LEU A 156 -7.59 8.50 9.93
C LEU A 156 -9.10 8.74 10.16
N SER A 157 -9.96 8.05 9.41
CA SER A 157 -11.42 8.10 9.61
C SER A 157 -12.09 6.83 9.09
N GLU A 158 -13.41 6.66 9.35
CA GLU A 158 -14.15 5.47 8.90
C GLU A 158 -14.08 5.30 7.38
N PRO A 159 -13.51 4.18 6.87
CA PRO A 159 -13.33 3.96 5.44
C PRO A 159 -14.59 3.38 4.78
N SER A 160 -15.65 4.17 4.68
CA SER A 160 -16.93 3.74 4.12
C SER A 160 -16.83 3.35 2.64
N GLU A 161 -15.94 3.97 1.88
CA GLU A 161 -15.66 3.65 0.46
C GLU A 161 -15.08 2.24 0.25
N PHE A 162 -14.53 1.63 1.31
CA PHE A 162 -14.00 0.26 1.20
C PHE A 162 -15.09 -0.79 1.06
N ILE A 163 -16.36 -0.42 1.28
CA ILE A 163 -17.49 -1.30 1.00
C ILE A 163 -17.92 -1.09 -0.45
N LEU A 164 -17.40 -1.93 -1.33
CA LEU A 164 -17.75 -1.91 -2.74
C LEU A 164 -19.25 -2.13 -2.94
N SER A 165 -19.87 -1.27 -3.75
CA SER A 165 -21.28 -1.36 -4.13
C SER A 165 -21.57 -2.67 -4.88
N SER A 166 -22.85 -3.01 -5.02
CA SER A 166 -23.25 -4.17 -5.85
C SER A 166 -22.80 -3.96 -7.28
N GLY A 167 -22.18 -4.97 -7.87
CA GLY A 167 -21.62 -4.93 -9.23
C GLY A 167 -20.25 -4.28 -9.33
N ILE A 168 -19.67 -3.78 -8.23
CA ILE A 168 -18.29 -3.33 -8.17
C ILE A 168 -17.45 -4.40 -7.47
N ASP A 169 -16.37 -4.82 -8.12
CA ASP A 169 -15.51 -5.91 -7.67
C ASP A 169 -14.08 -5.46 -7.35
N PHE A 170 -13.68 -4.28 -7.83
CA PHE A 170 -12.36 -3.70 -7.65
C PHE A 170 -12.40 -2.21 -7.33
N GLY A 171 -11.84 -1.82 -6.18
CA GLY A 171 -11.61 -0.43 -5.81
C GLY A 171 -10.12 -0.09 -5.89
N TYR A 172 -9.79 1.04 -6.53
CA TYR A 172 -8.42 1.41 -6.84
C TYR A 172 -8.16 2.91 -6.77
N LYS A 173 -6.87 3.27 -6.73
CA LYS A 173 -6.39 4.62 -7.05
C LYS A 173 -5.50 4.56 -8.28
N PRO A 174 -5.51 5.57 -9.16
CA PRO A 174 -4.45 5.78 -10.15
C PRO A 174 -3.09 5.97 -9.45
N VAL A 175 -2.01 5.80 -10.20
CA VAL A 175 -0.66 6.14 -9.71
C VAL A 175 -0.55 7.62 -9.37
N MET A 176 0.37 7.95 -8.46
CA MET A 176 0.53 9.32 -7.96
C MET A 176 0.96 10.28 -9.07
N HIS A 177 1.89 9.85 -9.93
CA HIS A 177 2.37 10.63 -11.07
C HIS A 177 2.83 9.72 -12.23
N LYS A 178 3.03 10.30 -13.40
CA LYS A 178 3.24 9.54 -14.64
C LYS A 178 4.42 8.58 -14.55
N LEU A 179 5.60 8.98 -14.08
CA LEU A 179 6.83 8.16 -14.04
C LEU A 179 7.02 7.27 -15.27
N ILE A 180 6.67 5.98 -15.15
CA ILE A 180 6.77 4.99 -16.22
C ILE A 180 5.43 4.70 -16.89
N ALA A 181 4.34 5.40 -16.50
CA ALA A 181 3.01 5.16 -17.07
C ALA A 181 2.94 5.57 -18.54
N SER A 182 2.07 4.87 -19.30
CA SER A 182 1.79 5.17 -20.71
C SER A 182 0.83 6.34 -20.82
N SER A 183 1.17 7.37 -21.63
CA SER A 183 0.25 8.46 -21.96
C SER A 183 -0.96 7.93 -22.71
N TYR A 184 -2.17 8.35 -22.35
CA TYR A 184 -3.39 7.91 -23.05
C TYR A 184 -3.51 8.51 -24.45
N THR A 185 -3.04 9.74 -24.62
CA THR A 185 -3.18 10.50 -25.89
C THR A 185 -2.14 10.14 -26.95
N GLU A 186 -1.12 9.36 -26.61
CA GLU A 186 -0.03 8.93 -27.50
C GLU A 186 -0.07 7.41 -27.71
N PRO A 187 0.46 6.86 -28.79
CA PRO A 187 0.64 5.41 -28.90
C PRO A 187 1.48 4.87 -27.71
N PRO A 188 1.25 3.63 -27.26
CA PRO A 188 2.10 3.03 -26.25
C PRO A 188 3.53 2.93 -26.76
N ASP A 189 4.49 3.28 -25.92
CA ASP A 189 5.90 3.07 -26.22
C ASP A 189 6.26 1.57 -26.27
N ALA A 190 7.48 1.24 -26.65
CA ALA A 190 7.92 -0.14 -26.81
C ALA A 190 7.81 -0.94 -25.49
N PHE A 191 7.99 -0.30 -24.34
CA PHE A 191 7.83 -0.92 -23.03
C PHE A 191 6.37 -1.36 -22.80
N TRP A 192 5.42 -0.45 -22.94
CA TRP A 192 4.01 -0.75 -22.72
C TRP A 192 3.39 -1.61 -23.82
N ALA A 193 3.80 -1.44 -25.09
CA ALA A 193 3.35 -2.30 -26.17
C ALA A 193 3.71 -3.76 -25.89
N ARG A 194 4.95 -4.02 -25.44
CA ARG A 194 5.39 -5.37 -25.06
C ARG A 194 4.61 -5.92 -23.86
N ILE A 195 4.32 -5.10 -22.85
CA ILE A 195 3.54 -5.51 -21.68
C ILE A 195 2.13 -5.95 -22.11
N TYR A 196 1.45 -5.15 -22.91
CA TYR A 196 0.09 -5.49 -23.36
C TYR A 196 0.09 -6.77 -24.20
N GLU A 197 1.08 -6.94 -25.08
CA GLU A 197 1.23 -8.17 -25.86
C GLU A 197 1.46 -9.39 -24.95
N MET A 198 2.43 -9.33 -24.04
CA MET A 198 2.79 -10.45 -23.17
C MET A 198 1.70 -10.84 -22.18
N LEU A 199 0.98 -9.87 -21.67
CA LEU A 199 -0.11 -10.09 -20.71
C LEU A 199 -1.47 -10.31 -21.42
N GLY A 200 -1.53 -10.21 -22.75
CA GLY A 200 -2.76 -10.39 -23.51
C GLY A 200 -3.83 -9.32 -23.25
N VAL A 201 -3.40 -8.08 -22.94
CA VAL A 201 -4.33 -6.96 -22.69
C VAL A 201 -4.88 -6.44 -23.99
N ALA A 202 -6.20 -6.49 -24.17
CA ALA A 202 -6.87 -5.98 -25.36
C ALA A 202 -6.90 -4.43 -25.36
N GLU A 203 -6.70 -3.80 -26.51
CA GLU A 203 -6.80 -2.35 -26.65
C GLU A 203 -8.17 -1.81 -26.20
N SER A 204 -9.23 -2.58 -26.43
CA SER A 204 -10.59 -2.25 -25.99
C SER A 204 -10.81 -2.22 -24.47
N SER A 205 -9.88 -2.75 -23.71
CA SER A 205 -9.89 -2.69 -22.23
C SER A 205 -9.19 -1.45 -21.68
N LEU A 206 -8.56 -0.64 -22.55
CA LEU A 206 -7.83 0.55 -22.14
C LEU A 206 -8.78 1.76 -22.06
N PHE A 207 -8.75 2.45 -20.94
CA PHE A 207 -9.52 3.66 -20.67
C PHE A 207 -8.62 4.75 -20.06
N PRO A 208 -9.00 6.04 -20.09
CA PRO A 208 -8.18 7.09 -19.50
C PRO A 208 -8.26 7.09 -17.97
N MET A 209 -7.11 7.32 -17.34
CA MET A 209 -7.00 7.62 -15.91
C MET A 209 -6.24 8.93 -15.74
N MET A 210 -6.52 9.66 -14.65
CA MET A 210 -5.78 10.86 -14.29
C MET A 210 -4.83 10.55 -13.12
N THR A 211 -3.55 10.90 -13.28
CA THR A 211 -2.58 10.78 -12.17
C THR A 211 -2.90 11.76 -11.05
N VAL A 212 -2.68 11.33 -9.78
CA VAL A 212 -3.19 12.06 -8.60
C VAL A 212 -2.50 13.42 -8.39
N THR A 213 -1.19 13.51 -8.66
CA THR A 213 -0.41 14.70 -8.28
C THR A 213 -0.03 15.61 -9.44
N ASP A 214 0.25 15.07 -10.62
CA ASP A 214 0.67 15.83 -11.80
C ASP A 214 -0.44 15.99 -12.85
N SER A 215 -1.62 15.41 -12.61
CA SER A 215 -2.82 15.55 -13.44
C SER A 215 -2.55 15.24 -14.92
N ILE A 216 -1.81 14.17 -15.18
CA ILE A 216 -1.52 13.70 -16.54
C ILE A 216 -2.46 12.54 -16.88
N GLU A 217 -3.05 12.59 -18.08
CA GLU A 217 -3.91 11.52 -18.60
C GLU A 217 -3.04 10.35 -19.07
N ILE A 218 -3.29 9.17 -18.47
CA ILE A 218 -2.54 7.95 -18.70
C ILE A 218 -3.48 6.79 -19.05
N ARG A 219 -2.95 5.72 -19.66
CA ARG A 219 -3.63 4.43 -19.74
C ARG A 219 -3.73 3.80 -18.36
N PRO A 220 -4.63 2.83 -18.15
CA PRO A 220 -4.84 2.24 -16.84
C PRO A 220 -3.52 1.80 -16.20
N TYR A 221 -3.24 2.40 -15.04
CA TYR A 221 -2.07 2.08 -14.23
C TYR A 221 -2.41 2.30 -12.76
N PHE A 222 -2.64 1.19 -12.07
CA PHE A 222 -3.20 1.15 -10.72
C PHE A 222 -2.10 1.32 -9.67
N ASN A 223 -2.33 2.15 -8.67
CA ASN A 223 -1.45 2.24 -7.50
C ASN A 223 -1.62 1.00 -6.62
N ALA A 224 -0.54 0.25 -6.39
CA ALA A 224 -0.58 -0.97 -5.60
C ALA A 224 -0.53 -0.74 -4.07
N GLY A 225 -0.61 0.50 -3.63
CA GLY A 225 -0.58 0.85 -2.20
C GLY A 225 -1.90 0.64 -1.47
N VAL A 226 -3.04 0.72 -2.18
CA VAL A 226 -4.38 0.36 -1.67
C VAL A 226 -5.16 -0.33 -2.78
N LEU A 227 -5.54 -1.57 -2.54
CA LEU A 227 -6.35 -2.38 -3.44
C LEU A 227 -7.53 -2.96 -2.67
N ILE A 228 -8.73 -2.76 -3.16
CA ILE A 228 -9.96 -3.26 -2.54
C ILE A 228 -10.58 -4.27 -3.48
N VAL A 229 -10.69 -5.52 -3.04
CA VAL A 229 -11.15 -6.62 -3.89
C VAL A 229 -12.23 -7.45 -3.21
N ARG A 230 -13.10 -8.04 -4.01
CA ARG A 230 -13.91 -9.17 -3.59
C ARG A 230 -13.06 -10.43 -3.72
N PRO A 231 -12.81 -11.19 -2.64
CA PRO A 231 -11.86 -12.32 -2.68
C PRO A 231 -12.22 -13.38 -3.72
N GLU A 232 -13.50 -13.56 -4.02
CA GLU A 232 -14.01 -14.49 -5.03
C GLU A 232 -13.67 -14.12 -6.47
N ARG A 233 -13.17 -12.90 -6.73
CA ARG A 233 -12.78 -12.43 -8.08
C ARG A 233 -11.36 -12.78 -8.47
N GLU A 234 -10.55 -13.27 -7.53
CA GLU A 234 -9.19 -13.76 -7.75
C GLU A 234 -8.19 -12.73 -8.33
N ILE A 235 -8.46 -11.43 -8.18
CA ILE A 235 -7.66 -10.35 -8.82
C ILE A 235 -6.21 -10.38 -8.32
N LEU A 236 -5.99 -10.52 -7.02
CA LEU A 236 -4.64 -10.56 -6.44
C LEU A 236 -3.93 -11.90 -6.74
N ARG A 237 -4.70 -13.00 -6.85
CA ARG A 237 -4.17 -14.29 -7.32
C ARG A 237 -3.73 -14.20 -8.78
N LYS A 238 -4.51 -13.53 -9.63
CA LYS A 238 -4.11 -13.24 -11.02
C LYS A 238 -2.89 -12.33 -11.09
N TRP A 239 -2.77 -11.36 -10.20
CA TRP A 239 -1.55 -10.54 -10.10
C TRP A 239 -0.30 -11.41 -9.86
N ALA A 240 -0.36 -12.35 -8.94
CA ALA A 240 0.73 -13.29 -8.68
C ALA A 240 0.99 -14.28 -9.84
N GLU A 241 -0.02 -14.59 -10.68
CA GLU A 241 0.12 -15.38 -11.91
C GLU A 241 0.77 -14.60 -13.05
N TYR A 242 0.43 -13.32 -13.23
CA TYR A 242 0.96 -12.48 -14.30
C TYR A 242 2.38 -11.95 -14.00
N TYR A 243 2.69 -11.71 -12.75
CA TYR A 243 3.96 -11.12 -12.37
C TYR A 243 5.19 -11.92 -12.84
N PRO A 244 5.24 -13.28 -12.71
CA PRO A 244 6.32 -14.11 -13.25
C PRO A 244 6.49 -14.02 -14.77
N ILE A 245 5.46 -13.71 -15.53
CA ILE A 245 5.53 -13.54 -16.99
C ILE A 245 6.49 -12.39 -17.32
N LEU A 246 6.45 -11.31 -16.52
CA LEU A 246 7.29 -10.13 -16.75
C LEU A 246 8.68 -10.27 -16.12
N TYR A 247 8.80 -10.61 -14.82
CA TYR A 247 10.10 -10.60 -14.19
C TYR A 247 11.06 -11.71 -14.67
N ARG A 248 10.54 -12.76 -15.31
CA ARG A 248 11.35 -13.83 -15.95
C ARG A 248 11.73 -13.53 -17.38
N ASP A 249 11.12 -12.54 -18.00
CA ASP A 249 11.44 -12.16 -19.37
C ASP A 249 12.78 -11.42 -19.42
N GLU A 250 13.67 -11.85 -20.34
CA GLU A 250 15.04 -11.32 -20.49
C GLU A 250 15.04 -9.81 -20.79
N TYR A 251 14.06 -9.31 -21.53
CA TYR A 251 13.95 -7.88 -21.83
C TYR A 251 13.77 -7.05 -20.56
N PHE A 252 12.86 -7.47 -19.65
CA PHE A 252 12.64 -6.72 -18.41
C PHE A 252 13.78 -6.89 -17.41
N GLN A 253 14.45 -8.05 -17.38
CA GLN A 253 15.66 -8.25 -16.58
C GLN A 253 16.76 -7.29 -17.02
N ASN A 254 17.08 -7.25 -18.33
CA ASN A 254 18.09 -6.35 -18.90
C ASN A 254 17.73 -4.87 -18.68
N LEU A 255 16.45 -4.52 -18.85
CA LEU A 255 15.99 -3.15 -18.61
C LEU A 255 16.13 -2.76 -17.12
N ALA A 256 15.84 -3.68 -16.21
CA ALA A 256 15.97 -3.48 -14.76
C ALA A 256 17.43 -3.26 -14.30
N GLU A 257 18.42 -3.77 -15.05
CA GLU A 257 19.84 -3.50 -14.76
C GLU A 257 20.22 -2.04 -15.03
N SER A 258 19.59 -1.43 -16.03
CA SER A 258 19.86 -0.06 -16.46
C SER A 258 18.93 0.98 -15.85
N ASP A 259 17.71 0.60 -15.48
CA ASP A 259 16.68 1.48 -14.91
C ASP A 259 16.07 0.86 -13.64
N ASN A 260 16.48 1.38 -12.49
CA ASN A 260 15.99 0.92 -11.19
C ASN A 260 14.47 1.09 -11.01
N ARG A 261 13.81 1.99 -11.78
CA ARG A 261 12.35 2.14 -11.75
C ARG A 261 11.66 0.85 -12.18
N ILE A 262 12.26 0.08 -13.08
CA ILE A 262 11.72 -1.22 -13.51
C ILE A 262 11.74 -2.21 -12.33
N LYS A 263 12.85 -2.28 -11.57
CA LYS A 263 12.90 -3.11 -10.35
C LYS A 263 11.84 -2.74 -9.34
N ILE A 264 11.53 -1.45 -9.22
CA ILE A 264 10.54 -0.93 -8.26
C ILE A 264 9.12 -1.20 -8.74
N PHE A 265 8.81 -0.90 -10.02
CA PHE A 265 7.41 -0.80 -10.48
C PHE A 265 6.93 -1.97 -11.32
N LEU A 266 7.77 -2.95 -11.69
CA LEU A 266 7.34 -4.07 -12.53
C LEU A 266 6.18 -4.88 -11.90
N HIS A 267 6.15 -4.99 -10.57
CA HIS A 267 5.05 -5.63 -9.88
C HIS A 267 3.72 -4.90 -10.15
N GLN A 268 3.74 -3.57 -10.12
CA GLN A 268 2.57 -2.72 -10.35
C GLN A 268 2.15 -2.73 -11.83
N VAL A 269 3.11 -2.86 -12.76
CA VAL A 269 2.83 -3.08 -14.19
C VAL A 269 2.10 -4.41 -14.42
N ALA A 270 2.50 -5.48 -13.74
CA ALA A 270 1.81 -6.77 -13.82
C ALA A 270 0.37 -6.73 -13.32
N LEU A 271 0.07 -5.86 -12.36
CA LEU A 271 -1.29 -5.64 -11.85
C LEU A 271 -2.23 -5.14 -12.95
N VAL A 272 -1.73 -4.36 -13.92
CA VAL A 272 -2.53 -3.88 -15.07
C VAL A 272 -3.13 -5.06 -15.84
N GLY A 273 -2.31 -6.06 -16.19
CA GLY A 273 -2.80 -7.26 -16.87
C GLY A 273 -3.79 -8.05 -16.01
N ALA A 274 -3.50 -8.20 -14.71
CA ALA A 274 -4.38 -8.92 -13.79
C ALA A 274 -5.77 -8.26 -13.69
N VAL A 275 -5.83 -6.93 -13.65
CA VAL A 275 -7.10 -6.20 -13.57
C VAL A 275 -7.81 -6.21 -14.92
N LEU A 276 -7.18 -5.72 -15.99
CA LEU A 276 -7.83 -5.48 -17.27
C LEU A 276 -8.31 -6.76 -17.99
N ASN A 277 -7.73 -7.91 -17.69
CA ASN A 277 -8.18 -9.18 -18.25
C ASN A 277 -9.28 -9.88 -17.43
N ASN A 278 -9.58 -9.41 -16.21
CA ASN A 278 -10.51 -10.10 -15.31
C ASN A 278 -11.64 -9.22 -14.76
N VAL A 279 -11.54 -7.89 -14.94
CA VAL A 279 -12.52 -6.92 -14.41
C VAL A 279 -12.86 -5.92 -15.52
N GLU A 280 -14.14 -5.77 -15.84
CA GLU A 280 -14.58 -4.73 -16.77
C GLU A 280 -14.57 -3.36 -16.08
N GLU A 281 -14.36 -2.26 -16.83
CA GLU A 281 -14.32 -0.90 -16.29
C GLU A 281 -15.56 -0.58 -15.42
N LYS A 282 -16.75 -1.00 -15.84
CA LYS A 282 -18.00 -0.81 -15.07
C LYS A 282 -18.06 -1.57 -13.73
N GLU A 283 -17.17 -2.56 -13.52
CA GLU A 283 -17.03 -3.33 -12.28
C GLU A 283 -15.94 -2.75 -11.38
N MET A 284 -15.30 -1.65 -11.79
CA MET A 284 -14.27 -0.93 -11.04
C MET A 284 -14.83 0.34 -10.43
N SER A 285 -14.23 0.77 -9.32
CA SER A 285 -14.50 2.07 -8.70
C SER A 285 -13.20 2.77 -8.36
N GLU A 286 -13.00 3.96 -8.91
CA GLU A 286 -11.93 4.83 -8.45
C GLU A 286 -12.30 5.38 -7.08
N LEU A 287 -11.38 5.24 -6.12
CA LEU A 287 -11.52 5.73 -4.77
C LEU A 287 -11.26 7.24 -4.74
N SER A 288 -11.90 7.96 -3.81
CA SER A 288 -11.74 9.41 -3.69
C SER A 288 -10.31 9.81 -3.30
N ASP A 289 -9.99 11.10 -3.45
CA ASP A 289 -8.68 11.65 -3.07
C ASP A 289 -8.41 11.62 -1.56
N SER A 290 -9.43 11.31 -0.76
CA SER A 290 -9.28 11.08 0.67
C SER A 290 -8.64 9.72 1.00
N VAL A 291 -8.56 8.81 0.02
CA VAL A 291 -7.96 7.49 0.16
C VAL A 291 -6.56 7.47 -0.44
N ASN A 292 -5.62 6.87 0.29
CA ASN A 292 -4.21 6.79 -0.09
C ASN A 292 -3.59 8.19 -0.29
N TYR A 293 -3.99 9.15 0.56
CA TYR A 293 -3.52 10.53 0.51
C TYR A 293 -2.01 10.59 0.73
N PRO A 294 -1.23 11.12 -0.23
CA PRO A 294 0.23 11.06 -0.18
C PRO A 294 0.79 12.26 0.59
N ILE A 295 0.94 12.15 1.90
CA ILE A 295 1.45 13.22 2.76
C ILE A 295 2.89 13.59 2.41
N PHE A 296 3.19 14.88 2.34
CA PHE A 296 4.51 15.44 2.01
C PHE A 296 5.08 14.98 0.65
N PHE A 297 4.26 14.35 -0.19
CA PHE A 297 4.72 13.80 -1.46
C PHE A 297 5.29 14.88 -2.39
N LYS A 298 4.65 16.04 -2.46
CA LYS A 298 5.14 17.17 -3.26
C LYS A 298 6.50 17.64 -2.77
N GLU A 299 6.67 17.74 -1.45
CA GLU A 299 7.93 18.13 -0.82
C GLU A 299 9.04 17.08 -1.07
N MET A 300 8.71 15.79 -0.99
CA MET A 300 9.65 14.68 -1.26
C MET A 300 10.20 14.72 -2.69
N PHE A 301 9.44 15.27 -3.64
CA PHE A 301 9.85 15.49 -5.03
C PHE A 301 10.36 16.91 -5.31
N GLY A 302 10.65 17.69 -4.27
CA GLY A 302 11.30 18.99 -4.38
C GLY A 302 10.38 20.14 -4.80
N ALA A 303 9.06 19.95 -4.75
CA ALA A 303 8.10 21.02 -4.95
C ALA A 303 7.92 21.80 -3.64
N ASP A 304 7.79 23.13 -3.75
CA ASP A 304 7.40 23.96 -2.61
C ASP A 304 5.95 23.65 -2.24
N HIS A 305 5.73 23.29 -0.97
CA HIS A 305 4.44 22.88 -0.47
C HIS A 305 4.22 23.45 0.93
N GLU A 306 3.22 24.32 1.05
CA GLU A 306 3.00 25.07 2.28
C GLU A 306 2.47 24.17 3.41
N TYR A 307 1.46 23.33 3.12
CA TYR A 307 0.83 22.42 4.09
C TYR A 307 0.03 21.31 3.40
N ASP A 308 -0.14 20.20 4.10
CA ASP A 308 -1.10 19.15 3.78
C ASP A 308 -2.35 19.28 4.65
N ASP A 309 -3.53 19.19 4.03
CA ASP A 309 -4.82 19.26 4.72
C ASP A 309 -5.37 17.85 4.99
N LEU A 310 -5.45 17.49 6.25
CA LEU A 310 -5.96 16.18 6.71
C LEU A 310 -7.46 16.17 6.98
N ASN A 311 -8.17 17.29 6.76
CA ASN A 311 -9.63 17.33 6.91
C ASN A 311 -10.28 16.39 5.89
N GLY A 312 -11.01 15.39 6.38
CA GLY A 312 -11.69 14.40 5.55
C GLY A 312 -10.79 13.32 4.94
N VAL A 313 -9.49 13.31 5.21
CA VAL A 313 -8.61 12.21 4.79
C VAL A 313 -9.03 10.91 5.47
N VAL A 314 -9.25 9.87 4.67
CA VAL A 314 -9.64 8.53 5.13
C VAL A 314 -8.42 7.68 5.40
N THR A 315 -7.48 7.62 4.44
CA THR A 315 -6.20 6.94 4.64
C THR A 315 -5.04 7.81 4.16
N LEU A 316 -4.01 7.85 4.95
CA LEU A 316 -2.81 8.63 4.72
C LEU A 316 -1.65 7.68 4.41
N ARG A 317 -0.97 7.91 3.31
CA ARG A 317 0.26 7.24 2.95
C ARG A 317 1.45 8.17 3.21
N TYR A 318 2.48 7.66 3.92
CA TYR A 318 3.63 8.47 4.32
C TYR A 318 4.96 7.96 3.75
N ASP A 319 4.97 6.86 3.01
CA ASP A 319 6.16 6.24 2.43
C ASP A 319 7.29 6.13 3.47
N TYR A 320 8.47 6.69 3.16
CA TYR A 320 9.62 6.72 4.08
C TYR A 320 9.88 8.11 4.68
N TYR A 321 8.92 9.03 4.61
CA TYR A 321 9.09 10.39 5.10
C TYR A 321 9.56 10.44 6.58
N PHE A 322 8.95 9.62 7.42
CA PHE A 322 9.26 9.59 8.86
C PHE A 322 10.55 8.87 9.24
N ARG A 323 11.36 8.39 8.27
CA ARG A 323 12.73 7.95 8.54
C ARG A 323 13.68 9.11 8.81
N ASN A 324 13.38 10.30 8.25
CA ASN A 324 14.13 11.53 8.46
C ASN A 324 13.21 12.73 8.21
N PRO A 325 12.24 12.96 9.10
CA PRO A 325 11.27 14.02 8.91
C PRO A 325 11.90 15.40 9.05
N ALA A 326 11.36 16.38 8.35
CA ALA A 326 11.75 17.77 8.52
C ALA A 326 11.48 18.22 9.98
N PRO A 327 12.35 19.06 10.57
CA PRO A 327 12.02 19.70 11.86
C PRO A 327 10.67 20.41 11.79
N ASP A 328 9.87 20.29 12.83
CA ASP A 328 8.55 20.95 12.92
C ASP A 328 7.56 20.55 11.80
N TRP A 329 7.68 19.36 11.22
CA TRP A 329 6.80 18.87 10.16
C TRP A 329 5.31 18.97 10.50
N GLN A 330 4.97 18.88 11.80
CA GLN A 330 3.60 19.06 12.28
C GLN A 330 3.00 20.41 11.91
N LYS A 331 3.82 21.48 11.83
CA LYS A 331 3.38 22.81 11.43
C LYS A 331 2.95 22.89 9.96
N LYS A 332 3.36 21.92 9.17
CA LYS A 332 2.95 21.77 7.76
C LYS A 332 1.65 20.97 7.60
N LEU A 333 1.01 20.56 8.70
CA LEU A 333 -0.28 19.89 8.67
C LEU A 333 -1.40 20.84 9.11
N ARG A 334 -2.53 20.74 8.42
CA ARG A 334 -3.82 21.27 8.85
C ARG A 334 -4.79 20.12 9.06
N GLY A 335 -5.68 20.24 10.04
CA GLY A 335 -6.66 19.18 10.31
C GLY A 335 -6.99 19.05 11.79
N PRO A 336 -7.70 18.00 12.19
CA PRO A 336 -8.05 17.75 13.58
C PRO A 336 -6.80 17.58 14.44
N GLU A 337 -6.74 18.31 15.56
CA GLU A 337 -5.61 18.28 16.49
C GLU A 337 -5.35 16.86 17.03
N GLU A 338 -6.40 16.10 17.27
CA GLU A 338 -6.32 14.69 17.70
C GLU A 338 -5.52 13.83 16.69
N ILE A 339 -5.79 14.01 15.39
CA ILE A 339 -5.08 13.27 14.32
C ILE A 339 -3.61 13.69 14.27
N ILE A 340 -3.32 15.00 14.28
CA ILE A 340 -1.95 15.50 14.22
C ILE A 340 -1.16 15.05 15.46
N SER A 341 -1.77 15.08 16.64
CA SER A 341 -1.15 14.60 17.88
C SER A 341 -0.88 13.09 17.82
N TRP A 342 -1.84 12.31 17.32
CA TRP A 342 -1.67 10.86 17.18
C TRP A 342 -0.54 10.50 16.19
N LEU A 343 -0.48 11.18 15.03
CA LEU A 343 0.60 11.01 14.07
C LEU A 343 1.96 11.36 14.68
N SER A 344 2.03 12.45 15.48
CA SER A 344 3.26 12.86 16.17
C SER A 344 3.73 11.82 17.18
N ASP A 345 2.80 11.23 17.93
CA ASP A 345 3.11 10.15 18.89
C ASP A 345 3.59 8.87 18.21
N LYS A 346 3.01 8.51 17.07
CA LYS A 346 3.26 7.22 16.40
C LYS A 346 4.39 7.25 15.39
N LEU A 347 4.58 8.35 14.70
CA LEU A 347 5.49 8.47 13.56
C LEU A 347 6.61 9.50 13.79
N GLY A 348 6.48 10.38 14.78
CA GLY A 348 7.40 11.49 15.02
C GLY A 348 8.57 11.17 15.95
N GLN A 349 8.81 9.88 16.27
CA GLN A 349 9.88 9.45 17.20
C GLN A 349 11.21 9.19 16.50
#